data_d859a40babfcff554c89da8bc7a832ae
#
_entry.id   d859a40babfcff554c89da8bc7a832ae
#
_cell.length_a   1.000
_cell.length_b   1.000
_cell.length_c   1.000
_cell.angle_alpha   90.00
_cell.angle_beta   90.00
_cell.angle_gamma   90.00
#
_symmetry.space_group_name_H-M   'P 1'
#
loop_
_entity.id
_entity.type
_entity.pdbx_description
1 polymer ?
#
loop_
_entity_poly.entity_id
_entity_poly.type
_entity_poly.pdbx_seq_one_letter_code
_entity_poly.pdbx_strand_id
1 'polypeptide(L)'
;MSRRSRLLRWSLCATLPAFAIGAPPASAAGGSPAAGFAVFAFSQSDVGQEDPQVYRLAPDVTIRAIGKWSTNGDEATDYNFAQIARYHRKGITFMGSGTASVIFARDFATAGIFDDMSTRDADNNPVPHDEFGFPEPARRGTMFNPAYRRYLLDWAEIQVDGGVDGVNFDEVNAGFSGGQKYGFNGNEGFDDYAIADFNRYLLAKYPAFTAADWMSRFGMTGDNLVRDDVAPDDLVRNFNYRTYLRTYGWNLDPLAAANPLAGEWGRVTANRMYADDASFTATYLRRYWKETVDELRSYALRTAHRRILISSNGLLPYVDFTSVGMYPWNPDEQTPDYRGADYVPVVDGHLNGAKSLQANYRYLKDKSRQIAGDVPVAVFIDWPNDMMTNYLNLPPGEQRDYWRIFGAEAYANGLFPAFHLKDTVGSPTAEQQGLLGFFQTYSQFYKRHRSLYRDNAAGPLAVRAGVGGVSASMLVQRGSATRTLHLVNHHYDRGIVAQTGFGVEADVASCPRRVTMISPDFAGSKVPASSCRHGQLTVTVDRLDYYNVIVLT
;
A
#
# COMPACT_ATOMS: atom_id res chain seq x y z
N MET A 1 -3.99 21.87 30.21
CA MET A 1 -5.18 21.76 29.34
C MET A 1 -4.83 20.71 28.29
N SER A 2 -5.33 19.50 28.45
CA SER A 2 -4.96 18.35 27.62
C SER A 2 -5.73 18.43 26.30
N ARG A 3 -5.04 18.57 25.19
CA ARG A 3 -5.58 18.33 23.86
C ARG A 3 -5.73 16.81 23.70
N ARG A 4 -6.96 16.33 23.69
CA ARG A 4 -7.27 14.94 23.31
C ARG A 4 -7.02 14.84 21.81
N SER A 5 -5.95 14.15 21.42
CA SER A 5 -5.73 13.68 20.06
C SER A 5 -6.87 12.71 19.69
N ARG A 6 -7.61 13.03 18.64
CA ARG A 6 -8.61 12.11 18.07
C ARG A 6 -7.86 11.05 17.26
N LEU A 7 -7.85 9.84 17.77
CA LEU A 7 -7.35 8.66 17.09
C LEU A 7 -8.20 8.39 15.84
N LEU A 8 -7.58 8.45 14.68
CA LEU A 8 -8.17 7.96 13.42
C LEU A 8 -8.19 6.42 13.43
N ARG A 9 -9.37 5.86 13.22
CA ARG A 9 -9.57 4.41 13.10
C ARG A 9 -9.63 4.02 11.63
N TRP A 10 -8.70 3.23 11.19
CA TRP A 10 -8.73 2.58 9.89
C TRP A 10 -9.73 1.42 9.93
N SER A 11 -10.86 1.55 9.24
CA SER A 11 -11.76 0.42 9.04
C SER A 11 -11.52 -0.16 7.66
N LEU A 12 -10.89 -1.33 7.58
CA LEU A 12 -10.96 -2.15 6.38
C LEU A 12 -12.41 -2.65 6.24
N CYS A 13 -13.04 -2.24 5.16
CA CYS A 13 -14.44 -2.51 4.90
C CYS A 13 -14.77 -3.99 4.83
N ALA A 14 -15.89 -4.29 5.47
CA ALA A 14 -16.63 -5.52 5.31
C ALA A 14 -16.92 -5.84 3.83
N THR A 15 -16.95 -7.12 3.55
CA THR A 15 -17.27 -7.79 2.31
C THR A 15 -18.37 -7.11 1.49
N LEU A 16 -17.98 -6.40 0.45
CA LEU A 16 -18.87 -6.06 -0.66
C LEU A 16 -19.01 -7.29 -1.60
N PRO A 17 -20.17 -7.49 -2.22
CA PRO A 17 -20.34 -8.55 -3.20
C PRO A 17 -19.30 -8.36 -4.32
N ALA A 18 -18.63 -9.45 -4.68
CA ALA A 18 -17.68 -9.49 -5.77
C ALA A 18 -18.39 -9.14 -7.09
N PHE A 19 -18.36 -7.87 -7.46
CA PHE A 19 -18.61 -7.52 -8.85
C PHE A 19 -17.45 -8.09 -9.67
N ALA A 20 -17.80 -8.85 -10.70
CA ALA A 20 -16.84 -9.36 -11.66
C ALA A 20 -16.11 -8.15 -12.32
N ILE A 21 -15.03 -7.73 -11.71
CA ILE A 21 -14.09 -6.80 -12.30
C ILE A 21 -13.44 -7.59 -13.43
N GLY A 22 -13.69 -7.20 -14.67
CA GLY A 22 -13.05 -7.81 -15.82
C GLY A 22 -11.55 -7.92 -15.56
N ALA A 23 -10.96 -9.06 -15.87
CA ALA A 23 -9.55 -9.31 -15.66
C ALA A 23 -8.73 -8.13 -16.22
N PRO A 24 -7.74 -7.63 -15.49
CA PRO A 24 -6.87 -6.58 -16.01
C PRO A 24 -6.26 -7.07 -17.32
N PRO A 25 -6.12 -6.20 -18.33
CA PRO A 25 -5.45 -6.58 -19.56
C PRO A 25 -4.07 -7.12 -19.19
N ALA A 26 -3.73 -8.29 -19.72
CA ALA A 26 -2.43 -8.90 -19.53
C ALA A 26 -1.36 -7.82 -19.81
N SER A 27 -0.49 -7.59 -18.83
CA SER A 27 0.65 -6.69 -19.03
C SER A 27 1.39 -7.17 -20.27
N ALA A 28 1.71 -6.24 -21.17
CA ALA A 28 2.48 -6.54 -22.35
C ALA A 28 3.70 -7.39 -21.96
N ALA A 29 4.06 -8.38 -22.78
CA ALA A 29 4.99 -9.48 -22.53
C ALA A 29 6.46 -9.10 -22.26
N GLY A 30 6.71 -8.00 -21.54
CA GLY A 30 7.99 -7.64 -20.96
C GLY A 30 7.78 -7.56 -19.46
N GLY A 31 8.43 -8.42 -18.67
CA GLY A 31 8.33 -8.40 -17.21
C GLY A 31 8.61 -7.01 -16.65
N SER A 32 7.98 -6.66 -15.52
CA SER A 32 8.24 -5.39 -14.85
C SER A 32 9.74 -5.22 -14.60
N PRO A 33 10.34 -4.05 -14.90
CA PRO A 33 11.73 -3.76 -14.54
C PRO A 33 12.00 -3.97 -13.03
N ALA A 34 10.99 -3.79 -12.20
CA ALA A 34 11.06 -4.03 -10.77
C ALA A 34 11.09 -5.51 -10.36
N ALA A 35 10.84 -6.45 -11.28
CA ALA A 35 10.82 -7.89 -10.98
C ALA A 35 12.14 -8.44 -10.39
N GLY A 36 13.23 -7.67 -10.53
CA GLY A 36 14.54 -8.00 -9.96
C GLY A 36 14.79 -7.47 -8.55
N PHE A 37 13.94 -6.62 -8.02
CA PHE A 37 14.15 -6.00 -6.73
C PHE A 37 13.77 -6.94 -5.58
N ALA A 38 14.60 -6.96 -4.55
CA ALA A 38 14.41 -7.81 -3.37
C ALA A 38 14.56 -7.03 -2.05
N VAL A 39 15.18 -5.85 -2.09
CA VAL A 39 15.40 -5.01 -0.92
C VAL A 39 14.99 -3.58 -1.24
N PHE A 40 14.03 -3.07 -0.50
CA PHE A 40 13.50 -1.73 -0.62
C PHE A 40 13.88 -0.90 0.62
N ALA A 41 14.17 0.37 0.42
CA ALA A 41 14.32 1.33 1.50
C ALA A 41 13.36 2.49 1.29
N PHE A 42 12.61 2.82 2.31
CA PHE A 42 11.79 4.01 2.38
C PHE A 42 12.47 4.99 3.33
N SER A 43 12.81 6.17 2.87
CA SER A 43 13.48 7.18 3.69
C SER A 43 12.71 8.48 3.64
N GLN A 44 12.34 8.96 4.80
CA GLN A 44 11.71 10.26 5.00
C GLN A 44 12.70 11.32 5.49
N SER A 45 14.01 11.11 5.27
CA SER A 45 14.98 12.15 5.65
C SER A 45 14.61 13.49 5.02
N ASP A 46 15.05 14.56 5.65
CA ASP A 46 14.77 15.92 5.21
C ASP A 46 14.97 16.05 3.70
N VAL A 47 13.97 16.64 3.09
CA VAL A 47 13.93 16.84 1.66
C VAL A 47 15.23 17.45 1.19
N GLY A 48 15.81 16.84 0.18
CA GLY A 48 17.05 17.33 -0.41
C GLY A 48 18.34 16.85 0.24
N GLN A 49 18.30 16.19 1.38
CA GLN A 49 19.50 15.65 2.01
C GLN A 49 19.75 14.19 1.63
N GLU A 50 21.02 13.84 1.57
CA GLU A 50 21.47 12.48 1.34
C GLU A 50 21.33 11.66 2.62
N ASP A 51 20.80 10.43 2.51
CA ASP A 51 20.69 9.53 3.65
C ASP A 51 21.83 8.50 3.65
N PRO A 52 22.83 8.65 4.54
CA PRO A 52 23.93 7.69 4.64
C PRO A 52 23.50 6.27 5.00
N GLN A 53 22.35 6.10 5.69
CA GLN A 53 21.85 4.80 6.09
C GLN A 53 21.38 3.98 4.88
N VAL A 54 20.84 4.63 3.85
CA VAL A 54 20.50 3.98 2.58
C VAL A 54 21.74 3.33 1.96
N TYR A 55 22.88 4.02 1.97
CA TYR A 55 24.12 3.44 1.43
C TYR A 55 24.61 2.24 2.24
N ARG A 56 24.44 2.28 3.55
CA ARG A 56 24.81 1.16 4.43
C ARG A 56 23.91 -0.06 4.22
N LEU A 57 22.61 0.16 4.05
CA LEU A 57 21.67 -0.90 3.72
C LEU A 57 21.90 -1.45 2.30
N ALA A 58 22.34 -0.60 1.37
CA ALA A 58 22.53 -0.90 -0.05
C ALA A 58 21.30 -1.59 -0.67
N PRO A 59 20.10 -0.97 -0.63
CA PRO A 59 18.91 -1.57 -1.21
C PRO A 59 18.99 -1.65 -2.74
N ASP A 60 18.05 -2.38 -3.36
CA ASP A 60 17.90 -2.33 -4.83
C ASP A 60 17.21 -1.02 -5.25
N VAL A 61 16.28 -0.56 -4.42
CA VAL A 61 15.56 0.69 -4.65
C VAL A 61 15.39 1.48 -3.35
N THR A 62 15.54 2.79 -3.45
CA THR A 62 15.17 3.73 -2.39
C THR A 62 14.04 4.64 -2.87
N ILE A 63 13.06 4.86 -2.01
CA ILE A 63 11.94 5.77 -2.23
C ILE A 63 12.16 6.96 -1.31
N ARG A 64 12.23 8.17 -1.88
CA ARG A 64 12.55 9.37 -1.12
C ARG A 64 11.64 10.53 -1.49
N ALA A 65 11.23 11.32 -0.49
CA ALA A 65 10.46 12.52 -0.72
C ALA A 65 11.29 13.55 -1.52
N ILE A 66 10.68 14.10 -2.57
CA ILE A 66 11.24 15.18 -3.40
C ILE A 66 10.11 16.14 -3.76
N GLY A 67 10.35 17.43 -3.55
CA GLY A 67 9.36 18.47 -3.79
C GLY A 67 8.16 18.35 -2.85
N LYS A 68 7.02 18.83 -3.17
CA LYS A 68 5.72 18.94 -2.47
C LYS A 68 5.69 18.89 -0.91
N TRP A 69 6.63 18.22 -0.29
CA TRP A 69 6.72 18.01 1.17
C TRP A 69 7.54 19.09 1.89
N SER A 70 7.99 20.10 1.19
CA SER A 70 8.78 21.11 1.87
C SER A 70 7.97 21.81 2.96
N THR A 71 8.38 21.59 4.18
CA THR A 71 7.92 22.37 5.31
C THR A 71 8.51 23.76 5.34
N ASN A 72 9.55 24.00 4.55
CA ASN A 72 10.36 25.24 4.60
C ASN A 72 10.13 26.16 3.39
N GLY A 73 9.43 25.71 2.35
CA GLY A 73 9.20 26.49 1.13
C GLY A 73 10.47 26.79 0.32
N ASP A 74 11.53 26.01 0.51
CA ASP A 74 12.80 26.18 -0.21
C ASP A 74 12.88 25.16 -1.37
N GLU A 75 12.42 25.58 -2.54
CA GLU A 75 12.46 24.76 -3.76
C GLU A 75 13.85 24.22 -4.10
N ALA A 76 14.91 24.94 -3.74
CA ALA A 76 16.27 24.51 -4.05
C ALA A 76 16.69 23.28 -3.24
N THR A 77 16.24 23.17 -1.98
CA THR A 77 16.44 21.96 -1.17
C THR A 77 15.44 20.87 -1.50
N ASP A 78 14.20 21.24 -1.84
CA ASP A 78 13.11 20.32 -2.14
C ASP A 78 13.37 19.47 -3.39
N TYR A 79 14.05 20.07 -4.38
CA TYR A 79 14.40 19.40 -5.64
C TYR A 79 15.92 19.16 -5.76
N ASN A 80 16.57 18.71 -4.71
CA ASN A 80 17.99 18.38 -4.75
C ASN A 80 18.24 17.06 -5.53
N PHE A 81 18.28 17.15 -6.85
CA PHE A 81 18.58 16.03 -7.73
C PHE A 81 20.07 15.65 -7.74
N ALA A 82 20.97 16.46 -7.21
CA ALA A 82 22.40 16.16 -7.20
C ALA A 82 22.74 14.88 -6.42
N GLN A 83 21.93 14.51 -5.44
CA GLN A 83 22.09 13.27 -4.69
C GLN A 83 21.90 12.01 -5.54
N ILE A 84 21.04 12.04 -6.57
CA ILE A 84 20.68 10.88 -7.39
C ILE A 84 21.91 10.19 -7.98
N ALA A 85 22.84 10.97 -8.53
CA ALA A 85 24.07 10.42 -9.10
C ALA A 85 24.90 9.62 -8.07
N ARG A 86 24.78 9.91 -6.78
CA ARG A 86 25.49 9.16 -5.72
C ARG A 86 24.84 7.83 -5.46
N TYR A 87 23.50 7.77 -5.46
CA TYR A 87 22.75 6.52 -5.35
C TYR A 87 23.02 5.62 -6.55
N HIS A 88 23.03 6.17 -7.77
CA HIS A 88 23.33 5.43 -8.99
C HIS A 88 24.74 4.81 -8.98
N ARG A 89 25.76 5.56 -8.47
CA ARG A 89 27.12 4.99 -8.34
C ARG A 89 27.19 3.79 -7.38
N LYS A 90 26.19 3.62 -6.51
CA LYS A 90 26.06 2.48 -5.61
C LYS A 90 25.13 1.39 -6.17
N GLY A 91 24.64 1.56 -7.40
CA GLY A 91 23.71 0.63 -8.02
C GLY A 91 22.32 0.63 -7.39
N ILE A 92 21.93 1.75 -6.75
CA ILE A 92 20.64 1.92 -6.09
C ILE A 92 19.72 2.69 -7.04
N THR A 93 18.58 2.09 -7.36
CA THR A 93 17.50 2.76 -8.10
C THR A 93 16.86 3.83 -7.22
N PHE A 94 16.67 5.03 -7.74
CA PHE A 94 16.16 6.16 -6.99
C PHE A 94 14.74 6.52 -7.44
N MET A 95 13.78 6.43 -6.52
CA MET A 95 12.39 6.84 -6.73
C MET A 95 12.14 8.16 -6.00
N GLY A 96 11.68 9.17 -6.74
CA GLY A 96 11.13 10.36 -6.11
C GLY A 96 9.73 10.07 -5.58
N SER A 97 9.35 10.67 -4.47
CA SER A 97 8.05 10.48 -3.83
C SER A 97 7.49 11.80 -3.32
N GLY A 98 6.19 11.86 -3.17
CA GLY A 98 5.48 12.93 -2.49
C GLY A 98 4.01 12.57 -2.34
N THR A 99 3.36 13.13 -1.33
CA THR A 99 1.93 12.92 -1.09
C THR A 99 1.14 13.51 -2.24
N ALA A 100 0.71 12.63 -3.13
CA ALA A 100 0.00 13.04 -4.34
C ALA A 100 -1.34 13.68 -4.02
N SER A 101 -2.02 13.23 -2.96
CA SER A 101 -3.34 13.77 -2.59
C SER A 101 -3.30 15.19 -2.04
N VAL A 102 -2.17 15.67 -1.51
CA VAL A 102 -2.10 16.99 -0.89
C VAL A 102 -1.85 18.10 -1.90
N ILE A 103 -2.52 19.23 -1.71
CA ILE A 103 -2.26 20.51 -2.36
C ILE A 103 -2.10 21.60 -1.30
N PHE A 104 -1.19 22.53 -1.51
CA PHE A 104 -0.93 23.64 -0.61
C PHE A 104 -1.38 24.96 -1.22
N ALA A 105 -1.86 25.87 -0.41
CA ALA A 105 -2.31 27.18 -0.88
C ALA A 105 -1.21 27.95 -1.64
N ARG A 106 0.06 27.78 -1.24
CA ARG A 106 1.23 28.42 -1.88
C ARG A 106 1.49 27.94 -3.30
N ASP A 107 1.05 26.74 -3.67
CA ASP A 107 1.30 26.17 -5.01
C ASP A 107 0.47 26.88 -6.10
N PHE A 108 -0.45 27.75 -5.71
CA PHE A 108 -1.43 28.36 -6.62
C PHE A 108 -1.43 29.87 -6.56
N ALA A 109 -1.55 30.50 -7.73
CA ALA A 109 -1.54 31.95 -7.86
C ALA A 109 -2.71 32.66 -7.16
N THR A 110 -3.82 31.97 -6.96
CA THR A 110 -5.03 32.50 -6.31
C THR A 110 -5.72 31.46 -5.44
N ALA A 111 -6.38 31.92 -4.39
CA ALA A 111 -7.24 31.07 -3.56
C ALA A 111 -8.35 30.39 -4.35
N GLY A 112 -8.86 31.00 -5.42
CA GLY A 112 -9.89 30.41 -6.27
C GLY A 112 -9.39 29.17 -7.02
N ILE A 113 -8.14 29.13 -7.49
CA ILE A 113 -7.56 27.97 -8.13
C ILE A 113 -7.34 26.86 -7.09
N PHE A 114 -6.82 27.19 -5.93
CA PHE A 114 -6.64 26.25 -4.82
C PHE A 114 -7.98 25.63 -4.39
N ASP A 115 -9.04 26.45 -4.37
CA ASP A 115 -10.38 26.00 -4.03
C ASP A 115 -10.96 25.06 -5.10
N ASP A 116 -10.79 25.39 -6.38
CA ASP A 116 -11.26 24.59 -7.54
C ASP A 116 -10.57 23.22 -7.63
N MET A 117 -9.30 23.14 -7.24
CA MET A 117 -8.55 21.87 -7.24
C MET A 117 -8.83 20.97 -6.04
N SER A 118 -9.48 21.51 -5.01
CA SER A 118 -9.81 20.77 -3.79
C SER A 118 -10.96 19.81 -4.01
N THR A 119 -10.83 18.57 -3.49
CA THR A 119 -12.00 17.70 -3.36
C THR A 119 -12.98 18.27 -2.34
N ARG A 120 -14.23 17.86 -2.44
CA ARG A 120 -15.34 18.31 -1.59
C ARG A 120 -15.95 17.15 -0.84
N ASP A 121 -16.42 17.45 0.38
CA ASP A 121 -17.32 16.56 1.12
C ASP A 121 -18.77 16.63 0.58
N ALA A 122 -19.65 15.82 1.16
CA ALA A 122 -21.07 15.80 0.77
C ALA A 122 -21.81 17.13 1.11
N ASP A 123 -21.26 17.94 2.01
CA ASP A 123 -21.78 19.26 2.37
C ASP A 123 -21.15 20.40 1.56
N ASN A 124 -20.32 20.05 0.58
CA ASN A 124 -19.62 20.99 -0.30
C ASN A 124 -18.47 21.78 0.37
N ASN A 125 -17.97 21.32 1.50
CA ASN A 125 -16.79 21.92 2.10
C ASN A 125 -15.52 21.36 1.46
N PRO A 126 -14.46 22.16 1.27
CA PRO A 126 -13.16 21.64 0.88
C PRO A 126 -12.64 20.68 1.95
N VAL A 127 -12.11 19.54 1.53
CA VAL A 127 -11.57 18.54 2.47
C VAL A 127 -10.16 18.95 2.87
N PRO A 128 -9.91 19.22 4.16
CA PRO A 128 -8.59 19.58 4.65
C PRO A 128 -7.64 18.37 4.62
N HIS A 129 -6.35 18.63 4.53
CA HIS A 129 -5.29 17.66 4.73
C HIS A 129 -4.46 18.09 5.93
N ASP A 130 -4.97 17.86 7.11
CA ASP A 130 -4.41 18.34 8.38
C ASP A 130 -3.66 17.26 9.18
N GLU A 131 -3.54 16.05 8.63
CA GLU A 131 -2.97 14.89 9.30
C GLU A 131 -1.52 15.10 9.76
N PHE A 132 -0.77 15.90 9.03
CA PHE A 132 0.65 16.12 9.28
C PHE A 132 0.97 17.48 9.95
N GLY A 133 -0.05 18.25 10.31
CA GLY A 133 0.14 19.53 11.00
C GLY A 133 0.94 20.55 10.19
N PHE A 134 0.67 20.64 8.89
CA PHE A 134 1.33 21.61 8.02
C PHE A 134 1.17 23.07 8.52
N PRO A 135 2.21 23.90 8.39
CA PRO A 135 2.14 25.28 8.85
C PRO A 135 1.23 26.18 8.01
N GLU A 136 0.79 25.71 6.88
CA GLU A 136 -0.05 26.43 5.92
C GLU A 136 -1.30 25.62 5.56
N PRO A 137 -2.34 26.27 4.99
CA PRO A 137 -3.52 25.54 4.55
C PRO A 137 -3.18 24.48 3.51
N ALA A 138 -3.50 23.25 3.85
CA ALA A 138 -3.37 22.09 2.98
C ALA A 138 -4.74 21.43 2.79
N ARG A 139 -5.01 20.94 1.58
CA ARG A 139 -6.26 20.28 1.23
C ARG A 139 -5.99 19.04 0.39
N ARG A 140 -6.99 18.20 0.28
CA ARG A 140 -6.97 17.06 -0.65
C ARG A 140 -7.35 17.51 -2.04
N GLY A 141 -6.57 17.14 -3.05
CA GLY A 141 -6.87 17.40 -4.46
C GLY A 141 -7.83 16.36 -5.04
N THR A 142 -8.50 16.72 -6.12
CA THR A 142 -9.46 15.82 -6.78
C THR A 142 -8.97 15.31 -8.13
N MET A 143 -8.86 13.99 -8.28
CA MET A 143 -8.52 13.35 -9.56
C MET A 143 -9.58 13.57 -10.66
N PHE A 144 -10.77 14.02 -10.32
CA PHE A 144 -11.80 14.36 -11.30
C PHE A 144 -11.48 15.67 -12.03
N ASN A 145 -10.78 16.61 -11.38
CA ASN A 145 -10.37 17.86 -11.99
C ASN A 145 -9.17 17.68 -12.94
N PRO A 146 -9.29 17.99 -14.24
CA PRO A 146 -8.18 17.87 -15.18
C PRO A 146 -7.00 18.79 -14.85
N ALA A 147 -7.26 19.96 -14.25
CA ALA A 147 -6.20 20.87 -13.82
C ALA A 147 -5.38 20.29 -12.67
N TYR A 148 -6.01 19.60 -11.74
CA TYR A 148 -5.29 18.87 -10.69
C TYR A 148 -4.43 17.72 -11.23
N ARG A 149 -4.95 16.95 -12.20
CA ARG A 149 -4.14 15.91 -12.87
C ARG A 149 -2.92 16.50 -13.58
N ARG A 150 -3.09 17.68 -14.21
CA ARG A 150 -1.95 18.40 -14.82
C ARG A 150 -0.94 18.84 -13.77
N TYR A 151 -1.38 19.40 -12.65
CA TYR A 151 -0.52 19.76 -11.52
C TYR A 151 0.30 18.56 -11.00
N LEU A 152 -0.32 17.37 -10.87
CA LEU A 152 0.42 16.15 -10.51
C LEU A 152 1.44 15.74 -11.56
N LEU A 153 1.10 15.88 -12.83
CA LEU A 153 2.01 15.59 -13.94
C LEU A 153 3.18 16.57 -13.97
N ASP A 154 2.93 17.87 -13.80
CA ASP A 154 3.98 18.89 -13.74
C ASP A 154 5.01 18.58 -12.63
N TRP A 155 4.53 18.25 -11.45
CA TRP A 155 5.39 17.84 -10.35
C TRP A 155 6.20 16.56 -10.67
N ALA A 156 5.58 15.57 -11.29
CA ALA A 156 6.25 14.32 -11.64
C ALA A 156 7.24 14.50 -12.81
N GLU A 157 6.92 15.34 -13.78
CA GLU A 157 7.78 15.67 -14.92
C GLU A 157 9.06 16.36 -14.48
N ILE A 158 8.99 17.30 -13.51
CA ILE A 158 10.18 17.94 -12.89
C ILE A 158 11.12 16.86 -12.32
N GLN A 159 10.60 15.85 -11.69
CA GLN A 159 11.41 14.75 -11.13
C GLN A 159 12.04 13.90 -12.23
N VAL A 160 11.31 13.60 -13.31
CA VAL A 160 11.84 12.88 -14.47
C VAL A 160 13.01 13.66 -15.09
N ASP A 161 12.87 14.96 -15.26
CA ASP A 161 13.92 15.85 -15.78
C ASP A 161 15.12 15.92 -14.82
N GLY A 162 14.86 15.85 -13.52
CA GLY A 162 15.88 15.77 -12.49
C GLY A 162 16.65 14.44 -12.42
N GLY A 163 16.21 13.43 -13.15
CA GLY A 163 16.94 12.16 -13.32
C GLY A 163 16.51 11.01 -12.42
N VAL A 164 15.34 11.08 -11.73
CA VAL A 164 14.83 9.96 -10.95
C VAL A 164 14.52 8.75 -11.84
N ASP A 165 14.72 7.54 -11.35
CA ASP A 165 14.40 6.31 -12.09
C ASP A 165 12.91 6.00 -12.10
N GLY A 166 12.15 6.64 -11.24
CA GLY A 166 10.71 6.51 -11.17
C GLY A 166 10.08 7.45 -10.17
N VAL A 167 8.74 7.46 -10.13
CA VAL A 167 7.95 8.29 -9.24
C VAL A 167 7.02 7.41 -8.41
N ASN A 168 7.07 7.61 -7.10
CA ASN A 168 6.12 7.04 -6.15
C ASN A 168 5.06 8.09 -5.82
N PHE A 169 3.81 7.79 -6.17
CA PHE A 169 2.67 8.64 -5.85
C PHE A 169 2.10 8.20 -4.51
N ASP A 170 2.61 8.81 -3.46
CA ASP A 170 2.15 8.56 -2.11
C ASP A 170 0.73 9.09 -1.91
N GLU A 171 -0.13 8.29 -1.27
CA GLU A 171 -1.53 8.64 -0.99
C GLU A 171 -2.35 9.14 -2.20
N VAL A 172 -2.06 8.65 -3.39
CA VAL A 172 -2.94 8.95 -4.53
C VAL A 172 -4.33 8.40 -4.22
N ASN A 173 -5.29 9.29 -4.07
CA ASN A 173 -6.68 8.90 -3.91
C ASN A 173 -7.25 8.46 -5.26
N ALA A 174 -7.05 7.21 -5.57
CA ALA A 174 -7.55 6.62 -6.79
C ALA A 174 -8.77 5.70 -6.54
N GLY A 175 -9.30 5.67 -5.32
CA GLY A 175 -10.52 4.94 -4.96
C GLY A 175 -10.46 3.44 -5.13
N PHE A 176 -9.27 2.82 -5.15
CA PHE A 176 -9.11 1.40 -5.47
C PHE A 176 -9.24 0.47 -4.28
N SER A 177 -8.96 0.92 -3.09
CA SER A 177 -9.18 0.13 -1.89
C SER A 177 -10.65 0.17 -1.49
N GLY A 178 -11.46 -0.66 -2.11
CA GLY A 178 -12.86 -0.81 -1.75
C GLY A 178 -13.85 0.14 -2.41
N GLY A 179 -13.49 0.81 -3.51
CA GLY A 179 -14.40 1.75 -4.22
C GLY A 179 -14.63 3.04 -3.44
N GLN A 180 -13.68 3.43 -2.62
CA GLN A 180 -13.82 4.58 -1.75
C GLN A 180 -13.63 5.88 -2.54
N LYS A 181 -14.71 6.51 -2.87
CA LYS A 181 -14.84 7.94 -3.10
C LYS A 181 -14.46 8.72 -1.84
N TYR A 182 -14.48 8.07 -0.77
CA TYR A 182 -14.49 8.47 0.62
C TYR A 182 -13.14 8.27 1.28
N GLY A 183 -12.07 8.70 0.72
CA GLY A 183 -10.68 8.68 1.19
C GLY A 183 -10.45 8.34 2.67
N PHE A 184 -9.39 8.82 3.23
CA PHE A 184 -9.05 8.58 4.64
C PHE A 184 -10.13 9.05 5.63
N ASN A 185 -10.86 10.12 5.28
CA ASN A 185 -11.90 10.70 6.13
C ASN A 185 -13.32 10.24 5.78
N GLY A 186 -13.47 9.36 4.79
CA GLY A 186 -14.76 8.77 4.46
C GLY A 186 -15.78 9.68 3.78
N ASN A 187 -15.43 10.93 3.48
CA ASN A 187 -16.36 11.92 2.96
C ASN A 187 -15.66 12.89 2.00
N GLU A 188 -15.25 12.39 0.84
CA GLU A 188 -14.63 13.20 -0.21
C GLU A 188 -15.02 12.72 -1.61
N GLY A 189 -14.73 13.51 -2.64
CA GLY A 189 -15.03 13.16 -4.03
C GLY A 189 -16.42 13.59 -4.46
N PHE A 190 -16.95 14.63 -3.82
CA PHE A 190 -18.23 15.26 -4.17
C PHE A 190 -18.06 16.66 -4.79
N ASP A 191 -16.89 16.93 -5.37
CA ASP A 191 -16.66 18.15 -6.13
C ASP A 191 -17.47 18.19 -7.42
N ASP A 192 -17.59 19.38 -8.02
CA ASP A 192 -18.46 19.59 -9.18
C ASP A 192 -17.99 18.80 -10.42
N TYR A 193 -16.69 18.52 -10.54
CA TYR A 193 -16.16 17.66 -11.63
C TYR A 193 -16.62 16.22 -11.45
N ALA A 194 -16.54 15.70 -10.22
CA ALA A 194 -17.01 14.36 -9.90
C ALA A 194 -18.51 14.21 -10.12
N ILE A 195 -19.30 15.21 -9.74
CA ILE A 195 -20.76 15.24 -9.98
C ILE A 195 -21.07 15.25 -11.49
N ALA A 196 -20.40 16.10 -12.24
CA ALA A 196 -20.60 16.17 -13.70
C ALA A 196 -20.23 14.86 -14.39
N ASP A 197 -19.14 14.20 -13.95
CA ASP A 197 -18.75 12.90 -14.46
C ASP A 197 -19.73 11.79 -14.07
N PHE A 198 -20.26 11.83 -12.85
CA PHE A 198 -21.27 10.89 -12.40
C PHE A 198 -22.55 11.01 -13.24
N ASN A 199 -22.97 12.21 -13.53
CA ASN A 199 -24.12 12.46 -14.41
C ASN A 199 -23.89 11.85 -15.80
N ARG A 200 -22.72 12.06 -16.40
CA ARG A 200 -22.35 11.43 -17.68
C ARG A 200 -22.35 9.89 -17.60
N TYR A 201 -21.84 9.34 -16.50
CA TYR A 201 -21.85 7.90 -16.27
C TYR A 201 -23.28 7.35 -16.20
N LEU A 202 -24.17 8.00 -15.44
CA LEU A 202 -25.57 7.59 -15.32
C LEU A 202 -26.29 7.60 -16.67
N LEU A 203 -26.13 8.66 -17.45
CA LEU A 203 -26.70 8.75 -18.80
C LEU A 203 -26.18 7.65 -19.73
N ALA A 204 -24.90 7.34 -19.67
CA ALA A 204 -24.32 6.27 -20.46
C ALA A 204 -24.78 4.88 -20.02
N LYS A 205 -24.98 4.69 -18.71
CA LYS A 205 -25.42 3.42 -18.14
C LYS A 205 -26.91 3.12 -18.37
N TYR A 206 -27.73 4.16 -18.41
CA TYR A 206 -29.17 4.07 -18.54
C TYR A 206 -29.71 4.91 -19.73
N PRO A 207 -29.27 4.62 -20.97
CA PRO A 207 -29.55 5.48 -22.13
C PRO A 207 -31.02 5.52 -22.51
N ALA A 208 -31.82 4.56 -22.05
CA ALA A 208 -33.25 4.49 -22.37
C ALA A 208 -34.18 4.98 -21.25
N PHE A 209 -33.59 5.47 -20.13
CA PHE A 209 -34.41 5.93 -19.00
C PHE A 209 -35.13 7.24 -19.36
N THR A 210 -36.44 7.26 -19.08
CA THR A 210 -37.26 8.45 -19.09
C THR A 210 -37.17 9.18 -17.72
N ALA A 211 -37.70 10.40 -17.65
CA ALA A 211 -37.81 11.09 -16.35
C ALA A 211 -38.58 10.26 -15.32
N ALA A 212 -39.63 9.54 -15.73
CA ALA A 212 -40.39 8.67 -14.83
C ALA A 212 -39.55 7.49 -14.31
N ASP A 213 -38.65 6.97 -15.12
CA ASP A 213 -37.73 5.90 -14.68
C ASP A 213 -36.73 6.41 -13.62
N TRP A 214 -36.16 7.59 -13.84
CA TRP A 214 -35.27 8.22 -12.87
C TRP A 214 -35.96 8.51 -11.54
N MET A 215 -37.20 9.04 -11.59
CA MET A 215 -37.99 9.29 -10.41
C MET A 215 -38.36 8.01 -9.66
N SER A 216 -38.85 6.97 -10.37
CA SER A 216 -39.31 5.73 -9.74
C SER A 216 -38.17 4.92 -9.15
N ARG A 217 -37.05 4.80 -9.87
CA ARG A 217 -35.92 3.97 -9.45
C ARG A 217 -35.07 4.63 -8.38
N PHE A 218 -34.73 5.90 -8.56
CA PHE A 218 -33.77 6.61 -7.71
C PHE A 218 -34.40 7.72 -6.86
N GLY A 219 -35.66 8.06 -7.08
CA GLY A 219 -36.31 9.16 -6.38
C GLY A 219 -35.78 10.54 -6.81
N MET A 220 -35.24 10.66 -8.02
CA MET A 220 -34.84 11.96 -8.55
C MET A 220 -36.05 12.86 -8.77
N THR A 221 -35.95 14.09 -8.27
CA THR A 221 -36.99 15.13 -8.41
C THR A 221 -36.33 16.45 -8.77
N GLY A 222 -37.12 17.49 -9.08
CA GLY A 222 -36.62 18.85 -9.26
C GLY A 222 -35.78 19.36 -8.09
N ASP A 223 -36.09 18.95 -6.88
CA ASP A 223 -35.40 19.36 -5.64
C ASP A 223 -33.96 18.81 -5.55
N ASN A 224 -33.62 17.78 -6.33
CA ASN A 224 -32.28 17.18 -6.39
C ASN A 224 -31.37 17.83 -7.44
N LEU A 225 -31.84 18.83 -8.15
CA LEU A 225 -31.11 19.45 -9.26
C LEU A 225 -30.33 20.69 -8.79
N VAL A 226 -29.29 21.02 -9.54
CA VAL A 226 -28.53 22.26 -9.30
C VAL A 226 -29.35 23.50 -9.69
N ARG A 227 -30.35 23.33 -10.59
CA ARG A 227 -31.13 24.40 -11.17
C ARG A 227 -32.61 24.03 -11.20
N ASP A 228 -33.46 24.95 -10.79
CA ASP A 228 -34.90 24.78 -10.73
C ASP A 228 -35.61 24.87 -12.10
N ASP A 229 -34.90 25.33 -13.14
CA ASP A 229 -35.41 25.60 -14.49
C ASP A 229 -35.15 24.49 -15.51
N VAL A 230 -34.79 23.29 -15.04
CA VAL A 230 -34.41 22.19 -15.93
C VAL A 230 -35.62 21.39 -16.37
N ALA A 231 -35.72 21.16 -17.69
CA ALA A 231 -36.74 20.28 -18.24
C ALA A 231 -36.61 18.85 -17.70
N PRO A 232 -37.72 18.12 -17.49
CA PRO A 232 -37.69 16.74 -16.98
C PRO A 232 -36.77 15.81 -17.76
N ASP A 233 -36.59 16.02 -19.08
CA ASP A 233 -35.71 15.21 -19.92
C ASP A 233 -34.22 15.46 -19.65
N ASP A 234 -33.89 16.57 -18.99
CA ASP A 234 -32.51 16.91 -18.61
C ASP A 234 -32.20 16.67 -17.14
N LEU A 235 -33.07 15.96 -16.42
CA LEU A 235 -32.92 15.70 -14.99
C LEU A 235 -31.49 15.24 -14.60
N VAL A 236 -30.93 14.28 -15.33
CA VAL A 236 -29.64 13.71 -15.03
C VAL A 236 -28.48 14.62 -15.43
N ARG A 237 -28.63 15.45 -16.47
CA ARG A 237 -27.56 16.37 -16.91
C ARG A 237 -27.22 17.40 -15.84
N ASN A 238 -28.20 17.78 -15.06
CA ASN A 238 -28.09 18.82 -14.04
C ASN A 238 -28.25 18.26 -12.62
N PHE A 239 -28.27 16.95 -12.50
CA PHE A 239 -28.40 16.27 -11.22
C PHE A 239 -27.25 16.61 -10.28
N ASN A 240 -27.57 16.98 -9.05
CA ASN A 240 -26.60 17.23 -7.99
C ASN A 240 -26.65 16.13 -6.94
N TYR A 241 -25.65 15.27 -6.93
CA TYR A 241 -25.60 14.14 -6.02
C TYR A 241 -25.49 14.58 -4.55
N ARG A 242 -24.85 15.71 -4.23
CA ARG A 242 -24.84 16.28 -2.87
C ARG A 242 -26.26 16.62 -2.40
N THR A 243 -27.02 17.31 -3.23
CA THR A 243 -28.41 17.64 -2.93
C THR A 243 -29.27 16.40 -2.78
N TYR A 244 -29.07 15.41 -3.64
CA TYR A 244 -29.72 14.11 -3.55
C TYR A 244 -29.43 13.42 -2.21
N LEU A 245 -28.17 13.40 -1.76
CA LEU A 245 -27.78 12.81 -0.48
C LEU A 245 -28.45 13.52 0.71
N ARG A 246 -28.56 14.85 0.67
CA ARG A 246 -29.29 15.62 1.70
C ARG A 246 -30.75 15.25 1.78
N THR A 247 -31.36 14.95 0.64
CA THR A 247 -32.80 14.65 0.56
C THR A 247 -33.09 13.19 0.89
N TYR A 248 -32.29 12.24 0.40
CA TYR A 248 -32.60 10.80 0.45
C TYR A 248 -31.56 9.93 1.14
N GLY A 249 -30.33 10.39 1.26
CA GLY A 249 -29.26 9.64 1.89
C GLY A 249 -29.33 9.55 3.41
N TRP A 250 -30.27 10.29 4.00
CA TRP A 250 -30.45 10.37 5.44
C TRP A 250 -31.24 9.21 6.05
N ASN A 251 -31.88 8.38 5.24
CA ASN A 251 -32.48 7.13 5.71
C ASN A 251 -31.35 6.10 5.89
N LEU A 252 -30.71 6.20 7.03
CA LEU A 252 -29.65 5.28 7.43
C LEU A 252 -30.19 3.84 7.43
N ASP A 253 -29.41 2.93 6.86
CA ASP A 253 -29.53 1.52 7.20
C ASP A 253 -29.49 1.43 8.74
N PRO A 254 -30.46 0.77 9.39
CA PRO A 254 -30.48 0.62 10.84
C PRO A 254 -29.18 0.04 11.41
N LEU A 255 -28.48 -0.82 10.65
CA LEU A 255 -27.17 -1.37 11.03
C LEU A 255 -26.06 -0.30 10.96
N ALA A 256 -26.11 0.57 9.96
CA ALA A 256 -25.18 1.70 9.86
C ALA A 256 -25.47 2.75 10.94
N ALA A 257 -26.74 3.00 11.25
CA ALA A 257 -27.14 3.93 12.31
C ALA A 257 -26.69 3.48 13.72
N ALA A 258 -26.60 2.18 13.95
CA ALA A 258 -26.11 1.60 15.20
C ALA A 258 -24.58 1.68 15.36
N ASN A 259 -23.85 1.94 14.28
CA ASN A 259 -22.41 2.09 14.32
C ASN A 259 -22.02 3.56 14.56
N PRO A 260 -21.47 3.92 15.74
CA PRO A 260 -21.06 5.30 16.02
C PRO A 260 -19.96 5.82 15.10
N LEU A 261 -19.27 4.92 14.36
CA LEU A 261 -18.27 5.25 13.35
C LEU A 261 -18.91 5.48 11.98
N ALA A 262 -20.18 5.12 11.80
CA ALA A 262 -20.85 5.25 10.52
C ALA A 262 -21.20 6.71 10.19
N GLY A 263 -21.36 7.61 11.15
CA GLY A 263 -21.60 9.03 10.94
C GLY A 263 -22.21 9.37 9.59
N GLU A 264 -21.51 10.19 8.81
CA GLU A 264 -21.88 10.52 7.44
C GLU A 264 -21.70 9.35 6.44
N TRP A 265 -20.81 8.40 6.74
CA TRP A 265 -20.63 7.18 5.97
C TRP A 265 -21.92 6.37 5.85
N GLY A 266 -22.63 6.18 6.94
CA GLY A 266 -23.90 5.48 6.93
C GLY A 266 -24.94 6.15 6.03
N ARG A 267 -24.91 7.47 5.95
CA ARG A 267 -25.80 8.25 5.08
C ARG A 267 -25.54 7.97 3.60
N VAL A 268 -24.27 7.95 3.22
CA VAL A 268 -23.86 7.78 1.81
C VAL A 268 -24.09 6.36 1.33
N THR A 269 -23.84 5.37 2.16
CA THR A 269 -23.98 3.95 1.79
C THR A 269 -25.42 3.47 1.71
N ALA A 270 -26.35 4.13 2.42
CA ALA A 270 -27.74 3.71 2.47
C ALA A 270 -28.62 4.17 1.30
N ASN A 271 -28.11 5.06 0.43
CA ASN A 271 -28.92 5.59 -0.67
C ASN A 271 -29.04 4.62 -1.86
N ARG A 272 -30.11 4.81 -2.68
CA ARG A 272 -30.38 3.93 -3.82
C ARG A 272 -29.36 4.00 -4.95
N MET A 273 -28.56 5.06 -4.99
CA MET A 273 -27.52 5.28 -6.02
C MET A 273 -26.13 4.82 -5.59
N TYR A 274 -25.97 4.34 -4.35
CA TYR A 274 -24.65 3.97 -3.83
C TYR A 274 -23.88 3.01 -4.73
N ALA A 275 -24.56 1.96 -5.23
CA ALA A 275 -23.91 0.97 -6.09
C ALA A 275 -23.46 1.58 -7.44
N ASP A 276 -24.23 2.54 -7.96
CA ASP A 276 -23.89 3.27 -9.17
C ASP A 276 -22.73 4.24 -8.93
N ASP A 277 -22.74 4.95 -7.80
CA ASP A 277 -21.69 5.87 -7.41
C ASP A 277 -20.37 5.14 -7.13
N ALA A 278 -20.40 4.02 -6.42
CA ALA A 278 -19.22 3.19 -6.17
C ALA A 278 -18.63 2.64 -7.49
N SER A 279 -19.49 2.17 -8.40
CA SER A 279 -19.06 1.67 -9.71
C SER A 279 -18.50 2.78 -10.60
N PHE A 280 -19.13 3.95 -10.61
CA PHE A 280 -18.65 5.15 -11.27
C PHE A 280 -17.26 5.54 -10.74
N THR A 281 -17.13 5.72 -9.45
CA THR A 281 -15.89 6.14 -8.78
C THR A 281 -14.74 5.22 -9.14
N ALA A 282 -14.93 3.90 -8.98
CA ALA A 282 -13.91 2.92 -9.32
C ALA A 282 -13.52 2.97 -10.82
N THR A 283 -14.49 3.15 -11.70
CA THR A 283 -14.25 3.18 -13.16
C THR A 283 -13.49 4.44 -13.58
N TYR A 284 -13.93 5.60 -13.11
CA TYR A 284 -13.39 6.89 -13.55
C TYR A 284 -12.04 7.19 -12.91
N LEU A 285 -11.87 6.94 -11.62
CA LEU A 285 -10.57 7.11 -10.97
C LEU A 285 -9.52 6.18 -11.58
N ARG A 286 -9.89 4.93 -11.89
CA ARG A 286 -8.99 4.01 -12.59
C ARG A 286 -8.61 4.52 -13.98
N ARG A 287 -9.54 5.11 -14.71
CA ARG A 287 -9.27 5.73 -16.02
C ARG A 287 -8.33 6.93 -15.88
N TYR A 288 -8.61 7.85 -14.99
CA TYR A 288 -7.80 9.05 -14.78
C TYR A 288 -6.39 8.72 -14.26
N TRP A 289 -6.29 7.74 -13.38
CA TRP A 289 -5.00 7.23 -12.95
C TRP A 289 -4.21 6.63 -14.12
N LYS A 290 -4.87 5.81 -14.94
CA LYS A 290 -4.23 5.25 -16.14
C LYS A 290 -3.74 6.34 -17.09
N GLU A 291 -4.56 7.34 -17.37
CA GLU A 291 -4.20 8.46 -18.22
C GLU A 291 -2.97 9.22 -17.67
N THR A 292 -2.94 9.47 -16.36
CA THR A 292 -1.81 10.10 -15.68
C THR A 292 -0.53 9.28 -15.79
N VAL A 293 -0.60 7.97 -15.54
CA VAL A 293 0.55 7.08 -15.66
C VAL A 293 1.06 6.96 -17.09
N ASP A 294 0.15 6.83 -18.07
CA ASP A 294 0.51 6.71 -19.48
C ASP A 294 1.15 8.00 -20.00
N GLU A 295 0.64 9.16 -19.62
CA GLU A 295 1.22 10.46 -20.00
C GLU A 295 2.62 10.64 -19.42
N LEU A 296 2.80 10.35 -18.13
CA LEU A 296 4.11 10.45 -17.49
C LEU A 296 5.14 9.50 -18.11
N ARG A 297 4.75 8.25 -18.40
CA ARG A 297 5.62 7.31 -19.13
C ARG A 297 5.97 7.79 -20.52
N SER A 298 4.99 8.36 -21.23
CA SER A 298 5.19 8.94 -22.56
C SER A 298 6.11 10.15 -22.48
N TYR A 299 5.93 11.01 -21.50
CA TYR A 299 6.82 12.15 -21.24
C TYR A 299 8.27 11.68 -21.04
N ALA A 300 8.50 10.74 -20.15
CA ALA A 300 9.85 10.22 -19.87
C ALA A 300 10.52 9.60 -21.12
N LEU A 301 9.75 8.92 -21.96
CA LEU A 301 10.27 8.37 -23.22
C LEU A 301 10.64 9.48 -24.22
N ARG A 302 9.82 10.54 -24.31
CA ARG A 302 10.06 11.66 -25.24
C ARG A 302 11.25 12.52 -24.81
N THR A 303 11.37 12.84 -23.52
CA THR A 303 12.32 13.84 -23.00
C THR A 303 13.59 13.24 -22.43
N ALA A 304 13.47 12.16 -21.66
CA ALA A 304 14.58 11.50 -21.01
C ALA A 304 15.05 10.21 -21.72
N HIS A 305 14.39 9.82 -22.82
CA HIS A 305 14.70 8.62 -23.63
C HIS A 305 14.81 7.33 -22.81
N ARG A 306 14.05 7.23 -21.73
CA ARG A 306 14.05 6.07 -20.83
C ARG A 306 12.66 5.75 -20.30
N ARG A 307 12.46 4.48 -19.96
CA ARG A 307 11.30 4.05 -19.21
C ARG A 307 11.52 4.40 -17.74
N ILE A 308 10.50 4.93 -17.09
CA ILE A 308 10.50 5.16 -15.64
C ILE A 308 9.60 4.16 -14.93
N LEU A 309 9.89 3.94 -13.66
CA LEU A 309 9.07 3.14 -12.76
C LEU A 309 7.95 4.01 -12.16
N ILE A 310 6.80 3.38 -11.96
CA ILE A 310 5.68 4.00 -11.23
C ILE A 310 5.35 3.12 -10.05
N SER A 311 5.20 3.72 -8.90
CA SER A 311 4.71 3.05 -7.70
C SER A 311 3.76 3.94 -6.89
N SER A 312 3.14 3.36 -5.88
CA SER A 312 2.28 4.07 -4.94
C SER A 312 2.30 3.35 -3.60
N ASN A 313 1.98 4.02 -2.52
CA ASN A 313 1.81 3.43 -1.20
C ASN A 313 0.43 2.74 -1.01
N GLY A 314 -0.24 2.43 -2.10
CA GLY A 314 -1.49 1.69 -2.11
C GLY A 314 -1.54 0.62 -3.19
N LEU A 315 -2.56 -0.23 -3.13
CA LEU A 315 -2.81 -1.24 -4.16
C LEU A 315 -3.48 -0.61 -5.38
N LEU A 316 -2.67 -0.07 -6.30
CA LEU A 316 -3.15 0.57 -7.52
C LEU A 316 -2.80 -0.25 -8.77
N PRO A 317 -3.63 -0.20 -9.83
CA PRO A 317 -3.28 -0.78 -11.12
C PRO A 317 -2.25 0.10 -11.85
N TYR A 318 -1.65 -0.46 -12.90
CA TYR A 318 -0.70 0.22 -13.81
C TYR A 318 0.62 0.66 -13.18
N VAL A 319 0.94 0.18 -11.97
CA VAL A 319 2.22 0.39 -11.30
C VAL A 319 3.23 -0.71 -11.64
N ASP A 320 4.51 -0.44 -11.46
CA ASP A 320 5.59 -1.41 -11.64
C ASP A 320 5.86 -2.21 -10.36
N PHE A 321 5.57 -1.64 -9.21
CA PHE A 321 5.47 -2.29 -7.90
C PHE A 321 4.57 -1.45 -6.97
N THR A 322 4.08 -2.05 -5.90
CA THR A 322 3.36 -1.33 -4.85
C THR A 322 4.22 -1.21 -3.61
N SER A 323 4.10 -0.13 -2.87
CA SER A 323 4.60 -0.03 -1.50
C SER A 323 3.40 0.18 -0.58
N VAL A 324 3.25 -0.69 0.42
CA VAL A 324 2.06 -0.71 1.27
C VAL A 324 2.48 -0.58 2.73
N GLY A 325 1.92 0.39 3.42
CA GLY A 325 2.00 0.48 4.87
C GLY A 325 1.34 -0.73 5.50
N MET A 326 2.04 -1.40 6.40
CA MET A 326 1.52 -2.51 7.18
C MET A 326 1.63 -2.18 8.64
N TYR A 327 0.59 -2.60 9.33
CA TYR A 327 0.54 -2.52 10.77
C TYR A 327 0.46 -3.92 11.34
N PRO A 328 1.10 -4.23 12.47
CA PRO A 328 0.88 -5.48 13.17
C PRO A 328 -0.61 -5.60 13.52
N TRP A 329 -1.20 -6.74 13.22
CA TRP A 329 -2.59 -7.00 13.50
C TRP A 329 -2.72 -7.77 14.80
N ASN A 330 -3.79 -7.50 15.53
CA ASN A 330 -4.18 -8.36 16.63
C ASN A 330 -4.52 -9.76 16.06
N PRO A 331 -3.92 -10.84 16.59
CA PRO A 331 -4.16 -12.19 16.07
C PRO A 331 -5.63 -12.63 16.15
N ASP A 332 -6.40 -12.05 17.06
CA ASP A 332 -7.81 -12.41 17.28
C ASP A 332 -8.80 -11.51 16.51
N GLU A 333 -8.30 -10.48 15.84
CA GLU A 333 -9.11 -9.56 15.05
C GLU A 333 -8.64 -9.57 13.59
N GLN A 334 -9.58 -9.57 12.66
CA GLN A 334 -9.30 -9.48 11.22
C GLN A 334 -9.03 -8.06 10.74
N THR A 335 -8.88 -7.12 11.67
CA THR A 335 -8.63 -5.70 11.40
C THR A 335 -7.35 -5.25 12.10
N PRO A 336 -6.62 -4.29 11.54
CA PRO A 336 -5.47 -3.71 12.19
C PRO A 336 -5.85 -3.17 13.58
N ASP A 337 -5.05 -3.51 14.59
CA ASP A 337 -5.23 -2.96 15.92
C ASP A 337 -4.40 -1.70 16.08
N TYR A 338 -5.07 -0.56 16.09
CA TYR A 338 -4.48 0.76 16.28
C TYR A 338 -4.56 1.27 17.71
N ARG A 339 -4.86 0.41 18.65
CA ARG A 339 -4.93 0.80 20.05
C ARG A 339 -3.53 1.03 20.60
N GLY A 340 -2.93 2.15 20.23
CA GLY A 340 -1.58 2.50 20.62
C GLY A 340 -1.31 2.46 22.11
N ALA A 341 -2.32 2.78 22.94
CA ALA A 341 -2.22 2.69 24.39
C ALA A 341 -2.25 1.25 24.92
N ASP A 342 -2.77 0.31 24.14
CA ASP A 342 -3.00 -1.08 24.53
C ASP A 342 -2.07 -2.05 23.80
N TYR A 343 -1.06 -1.54 23.08
CA TYR A 343 -0.09 -2.40 22.41
C TYR A 343 0.69 -3.23 23.42
N VAL A 344 0.50 -4.54 23.33
CA VAL A 344 1.25 -5.51 24.14
C VAL A 344 2.28 -6.17 23.22
N PRO A 345 3.59 -5.96 23.45
CA PRO A 345 4.62 -6.48 22.55
C PRO A 345 4.68 -8.00 22.51
N VAL A 346 4.26 -8.66 23.58
CA VAL A 346 4.24 -10.11 23.65
C VAL A 346 2.88 -10.59 24.16
N VAL A 347 2.26 -11.51 23.43
CA VAL A 347 0.98 -12.17 23.79
C VAL A 347 1.17 -13.68 23.66
N ASP A 348 0.87 -14.43 24.72
CA ASP A 348 0.94 -15.90 24.74
C ASP A 348 2.26 -16.47 24.20
N GLY A 349 3.39 -15.81 24.51
CA GLY A 349 4.71 -16.22 24.03
C GLY A 349 4.98 -15.90 22.56
N HIS A 350 4.20 -15.00 21.95
CA HIS A 350 4.42 -14.51 20.61
C HIS A 350 4.50 -12.99 20.57
N LEU A 351 5.35 -12.44 19.69
CA LEU A 351 5.34 -11.01 19.42
C LEU A 351 3.98 -10.62 18.85
N ASN A 352 3.40 -9.57 19.42
CA ASN A 352 2.09 -9.09 18.96
C ASN A 352 2.16 -8.73 17.47
N GLY A 353 1.15 -9.14 16.71
CA GLY A 353 1.10 -8.99 15.26
C GLY A 353 1.90 -10.01 14.46
N ALA A 354 2.94 -10.62 15.01
CA ALA A 354 3.73 -11.61 14.27
C ALA A 354 2.89 -12.81 13.84
N LYS A 355 2.00 -13.28 14.70
CA LYS A 355 1.14 -14.45 14.46
C LYS A 355 0.14 -14.25 13.32
N SER A 356 -0.34 -13.04 13.09
CA SER A 356 -1.29 -12.70 12.05
C SER A 356 -0.64 -12.15 10.78
N LEU A 357 0.65 -11.82 10.79
CA LEU A 357 1.36 -11.28 9.63
C LEU A 357 1.24 -12.17 8.40
N GLN A 358 1.34 -13.49 8.56
CA GLN A 358 1.22 -14.43 7.45
C GLN A 358 -0.14 -14.29 6.72
N ALA A 359 -1.24 -14.22 7.45
CA ALA A 359 -2.57 -14.07 6.87
C ALA A 359 -2.70 -12.73 6.14
N ASN A 360 -2.17 -11.66 6.73
CA ASN A 360 -2.20 -10.32 6.16
C ASN A 360 -1.36 -10.21 4.90
N TYR A 361 -0.15 -10.78 4.90
CA TYR A 361 0.70 -10.76 3.73
C TYR A 361 0.13 -11.56 2.58
N ARG A 362 -0.49 -12.72 2.85
CA ARG A 362 -1.22 -13.48 1.83
C ARG A 362 -2.37 -12.68 1.26
N TYR A 363 -3.17 -12.05 2.11
CA TYR A 363 -4.25 -11.17 1.68
C TYR A 363 -3.75 -10.04 0.78
N LEU A 364 -2.68 -9.32 1.19
CA LEU A 364 -2.08 -8.26 0.39
C LEU A 364 -1.55 -8.77 -0.95
N LYS A 365 -0.87 -9.90 -0.96
CA LYS A 365 -0.36 -10.50 -2.20
C LYS A 365 -1.48 -10.83 -3.17
N ASP A 366 -2.57 -11.42 -2.68
CA ASP A 366 -3.72 -11.79 -3.50
C ASP A 366 -4.48 -10.55 -3.99
N LYS A 367 -4.66 -9.55 -3.15
CA LYS A 367 -5.28 -8.26 -3.53
C LYS A 367 -4.44 -7.50 -4.54
N SER A 368 -3.13 -7.42 -4.34
CA SER A 368 -2.22 -6.81 -5.31
C SER A 368 -2.32 -7.50 -6.67
N ARG A 369 -2.35 -8.83 -6.69
CA ARG A 369 -2.48 -9.59 -7.93
C ARG A 369 -3.80 -9.30 -8.65
N GLN A 370 -4.89 -9.15 -7.91
CA GLN A 370 -6.21 -8.80 -8.46
C GLN A 370 -6.25 -7.38 -9.04
N ILE A 371 -5.55 -6.42 -8.43
CA ILE A 371 -5.64 -5.00 -8.77
C ILE A 371 -4.53 -4.59 -9.74
N ALA A 372 -3.29 -4.89 -9.42
CA ALA A 372 -2.10 -4.44 -10.13
C ALA A 372 -1.50 -5.50 -11.05
N GLY A 373 -2.01 -6.73 -10.98
CA GLY A 373 -1.38 -7.88 -11.61
C GLY A 373 -0.20 -8.39 -10.77
N ASP A 374 0.71 -9.09 -11.41
CA ASP A 374 1.78 -9.78 -10.71
C ASP A 374 3.03 -8.92 -10.59
N VAL A 375 2.89 -7.82 -9.88
CA VAL A 375 3.99 -6.90 -9.57
C VAL A 375 4.54 -7.17 -8.16
N PRO A 376 5.80 -6.78 -7.88
CA PRO A 376 6.33 -6.82 -6.52
C PRO A 376 5.49 -5.98 -5.56
N VAL A 377 5.33 -6.47 -4.34
CA VAL A 377 4.67 -5.75 -3.25
C VAL A 377 5.71 -5.50 -2.16
N ALA A 378 6.12 -4.25 -2.02
CA ALA A 378 6.95 -3.81 -0.91
C ALA A 378 6.06 -3.47 0.29
N VAL A 379 6.41 -3.95 1.47
CA VAL A 379 5.66 -3.70 2.69
C VAL A 379 6.56 -3.01 3.72
N PHE A 380 6.05 -1.97 4.35
CA PHE A 380 6.77 -1.22 5.39
C PHE A 380 5.88 -0.98 6.60
N ILE A 381 6.48 -0.79 7.76
CA ILE A 381 5.77 -0.28 8.93
C ILE A 381 5.63 1.22 8.74
N ASP A 382 4.40 1.68 8.66
CA ASP A 382 4.11 3.09 8.38
C ASP A 382 4.45 3.99 9.56
N TRP A 383 4.70 5.24 9.25
CA TRP A 383 5.13 6.30 10.17
C TRP A 383 4.34 7.59 9.91
N PRO A 384 4.06 8.43 10.89
CA PRO A 384 4.11 8.26 12.34
C PRO A 384 2.73 7.87 12.88
N ASN A 385 2.63 6.77 13.56
CA ASN A 385 1.42 6.43 14.30
C ASN A 385 1.76 5.90 15.69
N ASP A 386 0.76 5.75 16.54
CA ASP A 386 0.95 5.31 17.91
C ASP A 386 1.64 3.94 18.00
N MET A 387 1.46 3.09 17.00
CA MET A 387 2.13 1.79 16.93
C MET A 387 3.63 1.92 16.72
N MET A 388 4.07 2.81 15.82
CA MET A 388 5.49 3.06 15.63
C MET A 388 6.09 3.66 16.90
N THR A 389 5.38 4.55 17.58
CA THR A 389 5.80 5.09 18.88
C THR A 389 5.95 3.98 19.91
N ASN A 390 4.99 3.07 20.01
CA ASN A 390 5.05 1.93 20.93
C ASN A 390 6.19 0.97 20.56
N TYR A 391 6.37 0.70 19.27
CA TYR A 391 7.49 -0.09 18.78
C TYR A 391 8.84 0.53 19.17
N LEU A 392 9.00 1.85 19.03
CA LEU A 392 10.23 2.55 19.40
C LEU A 392 10.49 2.55 20.91
N ASN A 393 9.46 2.35 21.71
CA ASN A 393 9.57 2.19 23.16
C ASN A 393 9.97 0.75 23.60
N LEU A 394 9.98 -0.22 22.67
CA LEU A 394 10.45 -1.56 22.97
C LEU A 394 11.95 -1.57 23.25
N PRO A 395 12.44 -2.48 24.10
CA PRO A 395 13.86 -2.73 24.23
C PRO A 395 14.52 -3.02 22.88
N PRO A 396 15.75 -2.58 22.62
CA PRO A 396 16.40 -2.75 21.31
C PRO A 396 16.46 -4.21 20.81
N GLY A 397 16.55 -5.17 21.74
CA GLY A 397 16.48 -6.60 21.40
C GLY A 397 15.13 -6.99 20.80
N GLU A 398 14.04 -6.54 21.40
CA GLU A 398 12.68 -6.82 20.94
C GLU A 398 12.38 -6.11 19.62
N GLN A 399 12.85 -4.88 19.43
CA GLN A 399 12.76 -4.18 18.15
C GLN A 399 13.42 -4.99 17.01
N ARG A 400 14.61 -5.53 17.26
CA ARG A 400 15.32 -6.37 16.29
C ARG A 400 14.56 -7.64 15.97
N ASP A 401 14.04 -8.32 16.98
CA ASP A 401 13.28 -9.55 16.81
C ASP A 401 12.00 -9.30 16.01
N TYR A 402 11.32 -8.20 16.29
CA TYR A 402 10.14 -7.77 15.58
C TYR A 402 10.43 -7.56 14.08
N TRP A 403 11.48 -6.81 13.76
CA TRP A 403 11.85 -6.55 12.37
C TRP A 403 12.30 -7.82 11.63
N ARG A 404 12.97 -8.74 12.34
CA ARG A 404 13.35 -10.04 11.77
C ARG A 404 12.13 -10.83 11.35
N ILE A 405 11.15 -10.94 12.22
CA ILE A 405 9.91 -11.68 11.96
C ILE A 405 9.10 -10.97 10.86
N PHE A 406 8.95 -9.66 10.94
CA PHE A 406 8.28 -8.86 9.93
C PHE A 406 8.87 -9.09 8.52
N GLY A 407 10.19 -8.95 8.39
CA GLY A 407 10.87 -9.15 7.11
C GLY A 407 10.84 -10.60 6.64
N ALA A 408 11.06 -11.56 7.54
CA ALA A 408 11.01 -12.98 7.22
C ALA A 408 9.63 -13.42 6.73
N GLU A 409 8.56 -13.01 7.42
CA GLU A 409 7.18 -13.32 6.99
C GLU A 409 6.81 -12.66 5.67
N ALA A 410 7.26 -11.42 5.40
CA ALA A 410 7.05 -10.79 4.10
C ALA A 410 7.64 -11.67 2.99
N TYR A 411 8.92 -12.03 3.09
CA TYR A 411 9.57 -12.89 2.10
C TYR A 411 8.94 -14.29 2.02
N ALA A 412 8.57 -14.86 3.16
CA ALA A 412 7.92 -16.17 3.21
C ALA A 412 6.58 -16.22 2.48
N ASN A 413 5.95 -15.08 2.26
CA ASN A 413 4.67 -14.94 1.57
C ASN A 413 4.79 -14.26 0.18
N GLY A 414 6.00 -14.07 -0.33
CA GLY A 414 6.27 -13.51 -1.65
C GLY A 414 6.08 -12.00 -1.74
N LEU A 415 6.26 -11.30 -0.62
CA LEU A 415 6.36 -9.85 -0.54
C LEU A 415 7.79 -9.45 -0.17
N PHE A 416 8.09 -8.16 -0.24
CA PHE A 416 9.42 -7.63 0.02
C PHE A 416 9.36 -6.59 1.13
N PRO A 417 10.10 -6.75 2.23
CA PRO A 417 10.12 -5.71 3.24
C PRO A 417 10.79 -4.45 2.69
N ALA A 418 10.14 -3.33 2.89
CA ALA A 418 10.72 -2.01 2.71
C ALA A 418 11.16 -1.50 4.07
N PHE A 419 12.46 -1.32 4.23
CA PHE A 419 13.00 -0.80 5.48
C PHE A 419 12.75 0.69 5.56
N HIS A 420 11.93 1.09 6.52
CA HIS A 420 11.69 2.48 6.84
C HIS A 420 12.87 3.01 7.63
N LEU A 421 13.77 3.66 6.95
CA LEU A 421 14.92 4.30 7.58
C LEU A 421 14.45 5.62 8.17
N LYS A 422 14.37 5.68 9.49
CA LYS A 422 14.03 6.92 10.17
C LYS A 422 15.14 7.94 9.97
N ASP A 423 14.72 9.14 9.73
CA ASP A 423 15.57 10.30 9.54
C ASP A 423 16.44 10.55 10.74
N THR A 424 17.70 10.40 10.52
CA THR A 424 18.68 10.99 11.39
C THR A 424 19.66 11.72 10.49
N VAL A 425 19.37 12.99 10.28
CA VAL A 425 20.38 13.92 9.87
C VAL A 425 21.35 14.02 11.04
N GLY A 426 22.45 13.30 10.94
CA GLY A 426 23.43 13.19 12.01
C GLY A 426 23.91 11.76 12.23
N SER A 427 24.70 11.57 13.28
CA SER A 427 25.17 10.24 13.65
C SER A 427 24.01 9.44 14.27
N PRO A 428 23.61 8.30 13.69
CA PRO A 428 22.58 7.47 14.26
C PRO A 428 22.95 7.02 15.69
N THR A 429 21.95 6.88 16.56
CA THR A 429 22.20 6.31 17.90
C THR A 429 22.79 4.89 17.80
N ALA A 430 23.44 4.43 18.87
CA ALA A 430 24.01 3.07 18.91
C ALA A 430 22.93 2.00 18.62
N GLU A 431 21.70 2.22 19.05
CA GLU A 431 20.56 1.34 18.81
C GLU A 431 20.16 1.31 17.34
N GLN A 432 20.06 2.47 16.71
CA GLN A 432 19.80 2.59 15.28
C GLN A 432 20.91 1.95 14.44
N GLN A 433 22.17 2.05 14.88
CA GLN A 433 23.29 1.36 14.23
C GLN A 433 23.20 -0.15 14.37
N GLY A 434 22.76 -0.65 15.52
CA GLY A 434 22.53 -2.08 15.75
C GLY A 434 21.43 -2.64 14.84
N LEU A 435 20.33 -1.91 14.70
CA LEU A 435 19.25 -2.26 13.77
C LEU A 435 19.73 -2.25 12.32
N LEU A 436 20.46 -1.22 11.92
CA LEU A 436 20.97 -1.11 10.56
C LEU A 436 21.94 -2.26 10.22
N GLY A 437 22.80 -2.66 11.15
CA GLY A 437 23.70 -3.83 10.99
C GLY A 437 22.92 -5.11 10.77
N PHE A 438 21.85 -5.28 11.50
CA PHE A 438 20.92 -6.41 11.34
C PHE A 438 20.28 -6.37 9.95
N PHE A 439 19.71 -5.24 9.51
CA PHE A 439 19.11 -5.10 8.17
C PHE A 439 20.12 -5.38 7.06
N GLN A 440 21.36 -4.95 7.20
CA GLN A 440 22.44 -5.28 6.25
C GLN A 440 22.63 -6.78 6.09
N THR A 441 22.68 -7.53 7.19
CA THR A 441 22.86 -8.98 7.16
C THR A 441 21.70 -9.65 6.40
N TYR A 442 20.47 -9.28 6.72
CA TYR A 442 19.28 -9.86 6.07
C TYR A 442 19.13 -9.42 4.62
N SER A 443 19.35 -8.16 4.31
CA SER A 443 19.28 -7.66 2.94
C SER A 443 20.33 -8.32 2.04
N GLN A 444 21.54 -8.55 2.54
CA GLN A 444 22.59 -9.29 1.79
C GLN A 444 22.20 -10.75 1.56
N PHE A 445 21.59 -11.41 2.53
CA PHE A 445 21.04 -12.74 2.34
C PHE A 445 20.00 -12.77 1.22
N TYR A 446 19.02 -11.89 1.26
CA TYR A 446 17.97 -11.83 0.25
C TYR A 446 18.52 -11.48 -1.13
N LYS A 447 19.45 -10.54 -1.23
CA LYS A 447 20.11 -10.20 -2.50
C LYS A 447 20.87 -11.40 -3.09
N ARG A 448 21.56 -12.15 -2.25
CA ARG A 448 22.29 -13.36 -2.68
C ARG A 448 21.37 -14.44 -3.21
N HIS A 449 20.21 -14.57 -2.60
CA HIS A 449 19.22 -15.59 -2.93
C HIS A 449 18.00 -15.04 -3.68
N ARG A 450 18.11 -13.86 -4.31
CA ARG A 450 16.98 -13.18 -4.96
C ARG A 450 16.22 -14.02 -5.98
N SER A 451 16.90 -14.96 -6.65
CA SER A 451 16.26 -15.87 -7.60
C SER A 451 15.19 -16.76 -6.95
N LEU A 452 15.28 -17.02 -5.65
CA LEU A 452 14.29 -17.78 -4.89
C LEU A 452 13.06 -16.95 -4.53
N TYR A 453 13.12 -15.64 -4.70
CA TYR A 453 12.06 -14.68 -4.37
C TYR A 453 11.47 -14.00 -5.61
N ARG A 454 12.01 -14.28 -6.80
CA ARG A 454 11.47 -13.77 -8.06
C ARG A 454 10.33 -14.63 -8.54
N ASP A 455 9.37 -13.96 -9.19
CA ASP A 455 8.26 -14.63 -9.88
C ASP A 455 7.58 -15.72 -9.05
N ASN A 456 7.55 -15.51 -7.74
CA ASN A 456 6.99 -16.46 -6.80
C ASN A 456 5.47 -16.40 -6.77
N ALA A 457 4.86 -17.56 -6.71
CA ALA A 457 3.47 -17.73 -6.34
C ALA A 457 3.39 -18.56 -5.06
N ALA A 458 2.33 -18.36 -4.27
CA ALA A 458 2.03 -19.28 -3.19
C ALA A 458 1.84 -20.68 -3.78
N GLY A 459 2.43 -21.68 -3.15
CA GLY A 459 2.25 -23.07 -3.55
C GLY A 459 0.82 -23.52 -3.24
N PRO A 460 0.19 -24.32 -4.10
CA PRO A 460 -1.17 -24.82 -3.86
C PRO A 460 -1.23 -25.87 -2.75
N LEU A 461 -0.10 -26.34 -2.26
CA LEU A 461 0.03 -27.49 -1.37
C LEU A 461 0.26 -27.04 0.07
N ALA A 462 -0.27 -27.82 1.00
CA ALA A 462 -0.14 -27.54 2.43
C ALA A 462 1.29 -27.77 2.92
N VAL A 463 1.75 -26.87 3.78
CA VAL A 463 3.00 -27.01 4.54
C VAL A 463 2.67 -26.88 6.01
N ARG A 464 3.21 -27.77 6.84
CA ARG A 464 2.99 -27.76 8.29
C ARG A 464 4.31 -27.92 9.01
N ALA A 465 4.56 -27.08 9.98
CA ALA A 465 5.61 -27.32 10.96
C ALA A 465 5.07 -28.20 12.09
N GLY A 466 5.80 -29.22 12.46
CA GLY A 466 5.42 -30.15 13.54
C GLY A 466 5.60 -29.58 14.95
N VAL A 467 5.76 -28.28 15.09
CA VAL A 467 5.92 -27.59 16.38
C VAL A 467 5.10 -26.30 16.37
N GLY A 468 4.51 -25.96 17.50
CA GLY A 468 3.79 -24.71 17.68
C GLY A 468 4.70 -23.49 17.63
N GLY A 469 4.14 -22.33 17.27
CA GLY A 469 4.92 -21.08 17.20
C GLY A 469 5.84 -20.97 15.99
N VAL A 470 5.69 -21.82 14.99
CA VAL A 470 6.38 -21.71 13.70
C VAL A 470 5.38 -21.56 12.57
N SER A 471 5.47 -20.45 11.83
CA SER A 471 4.73 -20.33 10.58
C SER A 471 5.46 -21.07 9.46
N ALA A 472 4.68 -21.64 8.54
CA ALA A 472 5.21 -22.35 7.38
C ALA A 472 4.47 -21.94 6.12
N SER A 473 5.20 -21.70 5.04
CA SER A 473 4.65 -21.38 3.73
C SER A 473 5.47 -22.03 2.63
N MET A 474 4.85 -22.18 1.44
CA MET A 474 5.52 -22.66 0.25
C MET A 474 5.39 -21.63 -0.87
N LEU A 475 6.50 -21.31 -1.52
CA LEU A 475 6.52 -20.53 -2.74
C LEU A 475 6.98 -21.40 -3.90
N VAL A 476 6.40 -21.16 -5.08
CA VAL A 476 6.72 -21.84 -6.32
C VAL A 476 7.44 -20.87 -7.24
N GLN A 477 8.60 -21.24 -7.75
CA GLN A 477 9.28 -20.45 -8.78
C GLN A 477 8.58 -20.65 -10.12
N ARG A 478 8.21 -19.55 -10.79
CA ARG A 478 7.59 -19.62 -12.11
C ARG A 478 8.56 -20.13 -13.15
N GLY A 479 8.06 -20.96 -14.04
CA GLY A 479 8.88 -21.55 -15.10
C GLY A 479 9.97 -22.52 -14.62
N SER A 480 9.91 -22.95 -13.35
CA SER A 480 10.88 -23.87 -12.74
C SER A 480 10.17 -24.92 -11.88
N ALA A 481 10.81 -26.07 -11.71
CA ALA A 481 10.39 -27.08 -10.76
C ALA A 481 10.76 -26.73 -9.29
N THR A 482 11.54 -25.68 -9.09
CA THR A 482 12.03 -25.26 -7.78
C THR A 482 10.88 -24.77 -6.91
N ARG A 483 10.85 -25.25 -5.69
CA ARG A 483 9.95 -24.80 -4.62
C ARG A 483 10.76 -24.41 -3.40
N THR A 484 10.23 -23.49 -2.61
CA THR A 484 10.85 -23.09 -1.36
C THR A 484 9.83 -23.20 -0.22
N LEU A 485 10.22 -23.89 0.85
CA LEU A 485 9.46 -23.91 2.09
C LEU A 485 10.12 -22.89 3.03
N HIS A 486 9.33 -21.99 3.54
CA HIS A 486 9.76 -20.92 4.42
C HIS A 486 9.24 -21.19 5.82
N LEU A 487 10.12 -21.15 6.80
CA LEU A 487 9.82 -21.38 8.22
C LEU A 487 10.21 -20.14 8.99
N VAL A 488 9.26 -19.53 9.69
CA VAL A 488 9.50 -18.35 10.52
C VAL A 488 9.13 -18.68 11.97
N ASN A 489 10.06 -18.43 12.88
CA ASN A 489 9.89 -18.70 14.31
C ASN A 489 9.24 -17.51 15.00
N HIS A 490 8.10 -17.73 15.64
CA HIS A 490 7.35 -16.73 16.40
C HIS A 490 7.41 -16.99 17.92
N HIS A 491 8.08 -18.07 18.33
CA HIS A 491 8.13 -18.42 19.75
C HIS A 491 9.02 -17.43 20.51
N TYR A 492 8.45 -16.77 21.51
CA TYR A 492 9.07 -15.66 22.20
C TYR A 492 8.97 -15.80 23.74
N ASP A 493 10.11 -15.74 24.41
CA ASP A 493 10.21 -15.59 25.87
C ASP A 493 11.43 -14.70 26.18
N ARG A 494 11.20 -13.40 26.38
CA ARG A 494 12.26 -12.38 26.56
C ARG A 494 13.29 -12.33 25.41
N GLY A 495 12.89 -12.79 24.25
CA GLY A 495 13.65 -12.98 23.03
C GLY A 495 13.14 -14.19 22.27
N ILE A 496 13.51 -14.33 21.02
CA ILE A 496 13.12 -15.50 20.23
C ILE A 496 13.77 -16.76 20.79
N VAL A 497 12.95 -17.75 21.10
CA VAL A 497 13.38 -19.06 21.57
C VAL A 497 13.56 -20.00 20.39
N ALA A 498 14.79 -20.42 20.13
CA ALA A 498 15.10 -21.33 19.02
C ALA A 498 14.29 -22.64 19.13
N GLN A 499 13.72 -23.08 18.03
CA GLN A 499 13.05 -24.37 17.91
C GLN A 499 14.03 -25.43 17.40
N THR A 500 14.00 -26.63 17.96
CA THR A 500 14.96 -27.68 17.62
C THR A 500 14.28 -29.04 17.42
N GLY A 501 14.83 -29.85 16.52
CA GLY A 501 14.50 -31.26 16.38
C GLY A 501 13.05 -31.54 15.97
N PHE A 502 12.49 -30.78 15.04
CA PHE A 502 11.09 -30.95 14.60
C PHE A 502 10.96 -31.30 13.12
N GLY A 503 9.84 -31.92 12.75
CA GLY A 503 9.50 -32.26 11.37
C GLY A 503 8.77 -31.12 10.67
N VAL A 504 9.00 -31.00 9.37
CA VAL A 504 8.19 -30.18 8.47
C VAL A 504 7.58 -31.09 7.41
N GLU A 505 6.29 -31.06 7.27
CA GLU A 505 5.54 -31.84 6.28
C GLU A 505 5.07 -30.92 5.16
N ALA A 506 5.23 -31.37 3.92
CA ALA A 506 4.75 -30.65 2.76
C ALA A 506 4.22 -31.62 1.70
N ASP A 507 3.06 -31.27 1.14
CA ASP A 507 2.56 -31.96 -0.04
C ASP A 507 3.32 -31.44 -1.28
N VAL A 508 3.89 -32.32 -2.08
CA VAL A 508 4.62 -32.00 -3.30
C VAL A 508 4.09 -32.82 -4.47
N ALA A 509 3.99 -32.21 -5.64
CA ALA A 509 3.51 -32.90 -6.85
C ALA A 509 4.43 -34.06 -7.26
N SER A 510 5.71 -33.94 -6.98
CA SER A 510 6.73 -34.97 -7.17
C SER A 510 7.81 -34.83 -6.11
N CYS A 511 8.41 -35.93 -5.70
CA CYS A 511 9.50 -35.91 -4.75
C CYS A 511 10.71 -35.15 -5.31
N PRO A 512 11.27 -34.19 -4.55
CA PRO A 512 12.44 -33.43 -4.99
C PRO A 512 13.66 -34.35 -5.10
N ARG A 513 14.53 -34.06 -6.07
CA ARG A 513 15.82 -34.76 -6.20
C ARG A 513 16.82 -34.29 -5.16
N ARG A 514 16.71 -33.07 -4.71
CA ARG A 514 17.58 -32.47 -3.73
C ARG A 514 16.80 -31.58 -2.78
N VAL A 515 17.15 -31.67 -1.49
CA VAL A 515 16.63 -30.81 -0.41
C VAL A 515 17.82 -30.12 0.23
N THR A 516 17.82 -28.78 0.22
CA THR A 516 18.84 -27.98 0.90
C THR A 516 18.18 -26.93 1.76
N MET A 517 18.83 -26.56 2.85
CA MET A 517 18.35 -25.53 3.78
C MET A 517 19.37 -24.39 3.84
N ILE A 518 18.89 -23.17 3.71
CA ILE A 518 19.66 -21.93 3.85
C ILE A 518 18.96 -21.02 4.85
N SER A 519 19.71 -20.10 5.45
CA SER A 519 19.17 -19.17 6.44
C SER A 519 20.06 -17.92 6.51
N PRO A 520 19.52 -16.75 6.88
CA PRO A 520 20.33 -15.61 7.29
C PRO A 520 21.00 -15.83 8.65
N ASP A 521 20.52 -16.81 9.45
CA ASP A 521 20.96 -17.06 10.82
C ASP A 521 22.15 -18.04 10.91
N PHE A 522 22.52 -18.66 9.79
CA PHE A 522 23.75 -19.49 9.69
C PHE A 522 24.44 -19.36 8.33
N ALA A 523 25.73 -19.64 8.31
CA ALA A 523 26.51 -19.55 7.08
C ALA A 523 26.33 -20.79 6.19
N GLY A 524 26.35 -20.56 4.86
CA GLY A 524 26.32 -21.62 3.86
C GLY A 524 24.96 -22.29 3.68
N SER A 525 24.98 -23.57 3.36
CA SER A 525 23.78 -24.41 3.21
C SER A 525 23.95 -25.74 3.92
N LYS A 526 22.85 -26.29 4.42
CA LYS A 526 22.77 -27.60 5.06
C LYS A 526 21.94 -28.54 4.20
N VAL A 527 22.19 -29.84 4.34
CA VAL A 527 21.34 -30.90 3.75
C VAL A 527 20.58 -31.55 4.92
N PRO A 528 19.32 -31.18 5.14
CA PRO A 528 18.54 -31.76 6.23
C PRO A 528 18.13 -33.19 5.91
N ALA A 529 17.96 -34.02 6.94
CA ALA A 529 17.37 -35.32 6.77
C ALA A 529 15.94 -35.16 6.20
N SER A 530 15.64 -35.93 5.16
CA SER A 530 14.35 -35.84 4.49
C SER A 530 13.91 -37.17 3.92
N SER A 531 12.62 -37.40 3.85
CA SER A 531 12.01 -38.53 3.17
C SER A 531 10.80 -38.04 2.35
N CYS A 532 10.56 -38.70 1.22
CA CYS A 532 9.41 -38.38 0.39
C CYS A 532 8.76 -39.66 -0.12
N ARG A 533 7.46 -39.81 0.10
CA ARG A 533 6.66 -40.96 -0.37
C ARG A 533 5.29 -40.48 -0.83
N HIS A 534 4.88 -40.92 -2.01
CA HIS A 534 3.55 -40.60 -2.58
C HIS A 534 3.19 -39.10 -2.56
N GLY A 535 4.19 -38.23 -2.81
CA GLY A 535 3.95 -36.78 -2.81
C GLY A 535 3.92 -36.13 -1.42
N GLN A 536 4.16 -36.89 -0.36
CA GLN A 536 4.36 -36.34 0.98
C GLN A 536 5.86 -36.26 1.29
N LEU A 537 6.35 -35.06 1.46
CA LEU A 537 7.71 -34.75 1.87
C LEU A 537 7.74 -34.47 3.37
N THR A 538 8.67 -35.13 4.08
CA THR A 538 9.01 -34.80 5.47
C THR A 538 10.46 -34.34 5.50
N VAL A 539 10.73 -33.22 6.16
CA VAL A 539 12.07 -32.68 6.37
C VAL A 539 12.31 -32.49 7.86
N THR A 540 13.43 -32.97 8.39
CA THR A 540 13.80 -32.74 9.79
C THR A 540 14.60 -31.44 9.89
N VAL A 541 14.16 -30.53 10.74
CA VAL A 541 14.82 -29.26 11.04
C VAL A 541 15.53 -29.40 12.38
N ASP A 542 16.86 -29.43 12.34
CA ASP A 542 17.66 -29.56 13.57
C ASP A 542 17.56 -28.33 14.45
N ARG A 543 17.53 -27.14 13.80
CA ARG A 543 17.43 -25.86 14.51
C ARG A 543 16.85 -24.76 13.61
N LEU A 544 15.94 -23.98 14.18
CA LEU A 544 15.35 -22.76 13.61
C LEU A 544 15.52 -21.66 14.66
N ASP A 545 16.38 -20.68 14.37
CA ASP A 545 16.53 -19.50 15.21
C ASP A 545 15.40 -18.50 14.86
N TYR A 546 15.46 -17.85 13.71
CA TYR A 546 14.41 -16.92 13.24
C TYR A 546 13.79 -17.37 11.91
N TYR A 547 14.62 -17.70 10.93
CA TYR A 547 14.12 -17.94 9.59
C TYR A 547 14.97 -18.95 8.80
N ASN A 548 14.33 -19.99 8.31
CA ASN A 548 14.95 -20.96 7.41
C ASN A 548 14.18 -21.05 6.09
N VAL A 549 14.92 -21.29 5.01
CA VAL A 549 14.38 -21.58 3.69
C VAL A 549 14.87 -22.95 3.24
N ILE A 550 13.93 -23.86 3.02
CA ILE A 550 14.20 -25.19 2.48
C ILE A 550 13.96 -25.14 0.98
N VAL A 551 14.99 -25.35 0.19
CA VAL A 551 14.96 -25.30 -1.28
C VAL A 551 14.82 -26.72 -1.80
N LEU A 552 13.78 -26.95 -2.60
CA LEU A 552 13.44 -28.23 -3.25
C LEU A 552 13.70 -28.13 -4.74
N THR A 553 14.58 -28.98 -5.27
CA THR A 553 14.94 -29.03 -6.71
C THR A 553 14.88 -30.42 -7.29
#